data_fabe75d62e306dc1ff6135d8e8e25a17
#
_entry.id   fabe75d62e306dc1ff6135d8e8e25a17
#
_cell.length_a   1.000
_cell.length_b   1.000
_cell.length_c   1.000
_cell.angle_alpha   90.00
_cell.angle_beta   90.00
_cell.angle_gamma   90.00
#
_symmetry.space_group_name_H-M   'P 1'
#
loop_
_entity.id
_entity.type
_entity.pdbx_description
1 polymer ?
#
loop_
_entity_poly.entity_id
_entity_poly.type
_entity_poly.pdbx_seq_one_letter_code
_entity_poly.pdbx_strand_id
1 'polypeptide(L)'
;SLYIQIENLELSVKEKTTLKVYVESILDERLEIDELSSVENDNLSKLSINPAASFGETNEIYIRPDVLAIPNQGEWLVSLNDDFMSKELVNMIRAKIDSNNDDNDYDSRSFLKGLERRQQTLLVVSEFLIEIQKEYLLGIAGKRAISSKEIASKLNLSESTISRIVRNKYLQLPDRLILLKDLIERRINKHKDGADVTANDLKLLIEELIKSEDESNPLSDEYLKHELKKKFKVNLARRTIAKYRLDLRIPPSNKRLK
;
A
#
# COMPACT_ATOMS: atom_id res chain seq x y z
N SER A 1 -8.35 -27.89 5.73
CA SER A 1 -7.88 -26.50 5.73
C SER A 1 -6.67 -26.37 4.85
N LEU A 2 -6.40 -25.18 4.32
CA LEU A 2 -5.26 -24.86 3.47
C LEU A 2 -3.91 -25.25 4.11
N TYR A 3 -3.76 -25.08 5.41
CA TYR A 3 -2.57 -25.46 6.15
C TYR A 3 -2.29 -26.95 6.13
N ILE A 4 -3.33 -27.79 6.21
CA ILE A 4 -3.20 -29.25 6.10
C ILE A 4 -2.74 -29.64 4.69
N GLN A 5 -3.19 -28.91 3.67
CA GLN A 5 -2.77 -29.16 2.28
C GLN A 5 -1.29 -28.77 2.10
N ILE A 6 -0.84 -27.66 2.69
CA ILE A 6 0.58 -27.25 2.67
C ILE A 6 1.47 -28.28 3.38
N GLU A 7 1.02 -28.82 4.53
CA GLU A 7 1.77 -29.85 5.26
C GLU A 7 1.92 -31.15 4.47
N ASN A 8 0.91 -31.52 3.71
CA ASN A 8 0.91 -32.74 2.88
C ASN A 8 1.77 -32.63 1.62
N LEU A 9 2.24 -31.40 1.26
CA LEU A 9 3.18 -31.24 0.16
C LEU A 9 4.56 -31.75 0.58
N GLU A 10 5.22 -32.53 -0.27
CA GLU A 10 6.59 -32.98 -0.05
C GLU A 10 7.61 -31.86 -0.29
N LEU A 11 7.46 -30.75 0.41
CA LEU A 11 8.33 -29.59 0.38
C LEU A 11 9.26 -29.60 1.61
N SER A 12 10.40 -28.93 1.49
CA SER A 12 11.27 -28.69 2.66
C SER A 12 10.57 -27.83 3.70
N VAL A 13 10.99 -27.92 4.95
CA VAL A 13 10.43 -27.11 6.05
C VAL A 13 10.46 -25.60 5.73
N LYS A 14 11.54 -25.12 5.11
CA LYS A 14 11.71 -23.72 4.71
C LYS A 14 10.67 -23.30 3.66
N GLU A 15 10.44 -24.12 2.66
CA GLU A 15 9.45 -23.86 1.60
C GLU A 15 8.02 -23.87 2.13
N LYS A 16 7.69 -24.85 3.00
CA LYS A 16 6.39 -24.88 3.70
C LYS A 16 6.17 -23.65 4.54
N THR A 17 7.19 -23.18 5.28
CA THR A 17 7.10 -21.96 6.09
C THR A 17 6.88 -20.73 5.21
N THR A 18 7.61 -20.61 4.10
CA THR A 18 7.46 -19.50 3.15
C THR A 18 6.05 -19.48 2.56
N LEU A 19 5.52 -20.63 2.18
CA LEU A 19 4.17 -20.76 1.61
C LEU A 19 3.09 -20.43 2.66
N LYS A 20 3.26 -20.85 3.92
CA LYS A 20 2.37 -20.51 5.02
C LYS A 20 2.32 -19.00 5.26
N VAL A 21 3.48 -18.34 5.39
CA VAL A 21 3.58 -16.89 5.58
C VAL A 21 2.90 -16.14 4.44
N TYR A 22 3.06 -16.60 3.19
CA TYR A 22 2.40 -16.00 2.04
C TYR A 22 0.88 -16.17 2.10
N VAL A 23 0.39 -17.36 2.48
CA VAL A 23 -1.04 -17.63 2.67
C VAL A 23 -1.61 -16.76 3.79
N GLU A 24 -0.91 -16.64 4.91
CA GLU A 24 -1.30 -15.75 6.02
C GLU A 24 -1.40 -14.32 5.58
N SER A 25 -0.42 -13.79 4.83
CA SER A 25 -0.47 -12.43 4.31
C SER A 25 -1.68 -12.16 3.39
N ILE A 26 -2.22 -13.21 2.75
CA ILE A 26 -3.43 -13.12 1.93
C ILE A 26 -4.69 -13.23 2.78
N LEU A 27 -4.67 -14.08 3.83
CA LEU A 27 -5.82 -14.30 4.71
C LEU A 27 -6.03 -13.11 5.65
N ASP A 28 -4.98 -12.49 6.16
CA ASP A 28 -5.03 -11.26 6.98
C ASP A 28 -5.73 -10.10 6.28
N GLU A 29 -5.74 -10.10 4.95
CA GLU A 29 -6.54 -9.15 4.19
C GLU A 29 -8.05 -9.47 4.20
N ARG A 30 -8.47 -10.65 4.64
CA ARG A 30 -9.87 -11.11 4.64
C ARG A 30 -10.49 -11.16 6.03
N LEU A 31 -9.67 -11.25 7.07
CA LEU A 31 -10.13 -11.35 8.46
C LEU A 31 -9.78 -10.07 9.20
N GLU A 32 -10.75 -9.45 9.82
CA GLU A 32 -10.50 -8.52 10.93
C GLU A 32 -9.88 -9.35 12.06
N ILE A 33 -8.73 -8.90 12.57
CA ILE A 33 -7.80 -9.64 13.43
C ILE A 33 -8.37 -9.99 14.83
N ASP A 34 -9.67 -9.84 15.08
CA ASP A 34 -10.24 -9.96 16.43
C ASP A 34 -10.42 -11.40 16.94
N GLU A 35 -10.11 -12.45 16.17
CA GLU A 35 -10.38 -13.84 16.57
C GLU A 35 -9.18 -14.81 16.56
N LEU A 36 -7.94 -14.34 16.44
CA LEU A 36 -6.79 -15.23 16.65
C LEU A 36 -6.57 -15.47 18.13
N SER A 37 -6.61 -16.74 18.55
CA SER A 37 -6.42 -17.12 19.94
C SER A 37 -5.07 -16.62 20.49
N SER A 38 -5.04 -16.21 21.75
CA SER A 38 -3.85 -15.66 22.43
C SER A 38 -2.61 -16.58 22.38
N VAL A 39 -2.80 -17.87 22.15
CA VAL A 39 -1.74 -18.91 22.08
C VAL A 39 -1.03 -18.89 20.72
N GLU A 40 -1.72 -18.57 19.63
CA GLU A 40 -1.12 -18.45 18.29
C GLU A 40 -0.33 -17.15 18.14
N ASN A 41 -0.82 -16.06 18.73
CA ASN A 41 -0.11 -14.79 18.80
C ASN A 41 1.22 -14.88 19.56
N ASP A 42 1.30 -15.69 20.61
CA ASP A 42 2.53 -15.87 21.41
C ASP A 42 3.63 -16.63 20.63
N ASN A 43 3.26 -17.51 19.71
CA ASN A 43 4.20 -18.22 18.85
C ASN A 43 4.61 -17.41 17.63
N LEU A 44 3.72 -16.59 17.08
CA LEU A 44 4.00 -15.66 15.97
C LEU A 44 4.89 -14.50 16.44
N SER A 45 4.70 -13.99 17.65
CA SER A 45 5.55 -12.94 18.24
C SER A 45 7.00 -13.38 18.48
N LYS A 46 7.24 -14.69 18.60
CA LYS A 46 8.57 -15.29 18.75
C LYS A 46 9.28 -15.53 17.40
N LEU A 47 8.56 -15.51 16.30
CA LEU A 47 9.13 -15.55 14.95
C LEU A 47 9.60 -14.17 14.57
N SER A 48 10.78 -13.79 15.00
CA SER A 48 11.43 -12.57 14.54
C SER A 48 11.64 -12.65 13.03
N ILE A 49 10.98 -11.77 12.28
CA ILE A 49 11.16 -11.59 10.82
C ILE A 49 12.61 -11.20 10.49
N ASN A 50 13.33 -10.69 11.47
CA ASN A 50 14.73 -10.37 11.37
C ASN A 50 15.55 -11.26 12.32
N PRO A 51 16.28 -12.28 11.83
CA PRO A 51 17.13 -13.13 12.67
C PRO A 51 18.27 -12.35 13.34
N ALA A 52 18.56 -11.13 12.91
CA ALA A 52 19.53 -10.22 13.54
C ALA A 52 18.92 -9.31 14.62
N ALA A 53 17.61 -9.33 14.85
CA ALA A 53 16.95 -8.50 15.88
C ALA A 53 17.43 -8.82 17.32
N SER A 54 18.04 -9.98 17.53
CA SER A 54 18.66 -10.34 18.82
C SER A 54 20.06 -9.74 19.03
N PHE A 55 20.64 -9.07 18.03
CA PHE A 55 22.02 -8.56 18.07
C PHE A 55 22.14 -7.04 18.17
N GLY A 56 21.05 -6.28 18.25
CA GLY A 56 21.09 -4.83 18.40
C GLY A 56 19.76 -4.20 18.74
N GLU A 57 19.76 -3.19 19.61
CA GLU A 57 18.59 -2.43 20.05
C GLU A 57 18.03 -1.46 19.01
N THR A 58 18.18 -1.72 17.72
CA THR A 58 17.54 -0.91 16.68
C THR A 58 16.23 -1.57 16.29
N ASN A 59 15.11 -0.99 16.75
CA ASN A 59 13.74 -1.29 16.28
C ASN A 59 13.58 -0.80 14.82
N GLU A 60 14.47 -1.16 13.93
CA GLU A 60 14.31 -0.92 12.51
C GLU A 60 13.31 -1.96 11.96
N ILE A 61 12.09 -1.52 11.78
CA ILE A 61 11.08 -2.33 11.08
C ILE A 61 11.52 -2.43 9.63
N TYR A 62 12.09 -3.57 9.25
CA TYR A 62 12.42 -3.84 7.86
C TYR A 62 11.13 -4.19 7.10
N ILE A 63 10.66 -3.25 6.27
CA ILE A 63 9.50 -3.46 5.41
C ILE A 63 9.99 -4.05 4.09
N ARG A 64 9.55 -5.26 3.76
CA ARG A 64 9.81 -5.86 2.45
C ARG A 64 8.89 -5.25 1.39
N PRO A 65 9.44 -4.81 0.26
CA PRO A 65 8.62 -4.36 -0.85
C PRO A 65 7.95 -5.54 -1.56
N ASP A 66 6.73 -5.33 -2.06
CA ASP A 66 6.02 -6.31 -2.88
C ASP A 66 6.29 -6.11 -4.37
N VAL A 67 6.59 -4.88 -4.75
CA VAL A 67 6.83 -4.45 -6.13
C VAL A 67 8.13 -3.67 -6.19
N LEU A 68 8.92 -3.92 -7.23
CA LEU A 68 10.15 -3.19 -7.54
C LEU A 68 9.92 -2.38 -8.81
N ALA A 69 10.36 -1.12 -8.83
CA ALA A 69 10.32 -0.29 -10.02
C ALA A 69 11.65 0.43 -10.21
N ILE A 70 12.24 0.24 -11.37
CA ILE A 70 13.53 0.81 -11.76
C ILE A 70 13.34 1.64 -13.03
N PRO A 71 13.78 2.91 -13.06
CA PRO A 71 13.70 3.72 -14.27
C PRO A 71 14.70 3.17 -15.31
N ASN A 72 14.22 2.97 -16.53
CA ASN A 72 15.00 2.49 -17.65
C ASN A 72 14.68 3.28 -18.92
N GLN A 73 15.61 4.09 -19.45
CA GLN A 73 15.49 4.83 -20.70
C GLN A 73 14.18 5.63 -20.87
N GLY A 74 13.66 6.23 -19.78
CA GLY A 74 12.43 7.02 -19.81
C GLY A 74 11.15 6.21 -19.55
N GLU A 75 11.24 4.91 -19.39
CA GLU A 75 10.18 4.01 -18.96
C GLU A 75 10.51 3.45 -17.57
N TRP A 76 9.53 2.77 -16.95
CA TRP A 76 9.72 2.05 -15.69
C TRP A 76 9.71 0.55 -15.94
N LEU A 77 10.78 -0.13 -15.55
CA LEU A 77 10.78 -1.58 -15.45
C LEU A 77 10.14 -1.96 -14.10
N VAL A 78 8.98 -2.58 -14.14
CA VAL A 78 8.23 -2.99 -12.96
C VAL A 78 8.28 -4.51 -12.84
N SER A 79 8.60 -4.99 -11.65
CA SER A 79 8.61 -6.42 -11.34
C SER A 79 8.04 -6.67 -9.94
N LEU A 80 7.52 -7.87 -9.73
CA LEU A 80 7.18 -8.32 -8.38
C LEU A 80 8.45 -8.74 -7.65
N ASN A 81 8.44 -8.57 -6.32
CA ASN A 81 9.49 -9.12 -5.50
C ASN A 81 9.24 -10.63 -5.32
N ASP A 82 10.09 -11.44 -5.93
CA ASP A 82 9.96 -12.90 -5.95
C ASP A 82 10.41 -13.58 -4.63
N ASP A 83 10.84 -12.81 -3.62
CA ASP A 83 11.33 -13.35 -2.35
C ASP A 83 10.29 -14.18 -1.59
N PHE A 84 8.98 -13.90 -1.79
CA PHE A 84 7.91 -14.61 -1.11
C PHE A 84 7.45 -15.87 -1.85
N MET A 85 7.47 -15.84 -3.17
CA MET A 85 7.04 -16.96 -3.98
C MET A 85 7.79 -16.94 -5.31
N SER A 86 8.94 -17.60 -5.33
CA SER A 86 9.73 -17.71 -6.55
C SER A 86 8.94 -18.46 -7.62
N LYS A 87 9.18 -18.13 -8.89
CA LYS A 87 8.59 -18.86 -10.02
C LYS A 87 8.91 -20.35 -9.97
N GLU A 88 10.12 -20.66 -9.46
CA GLU A 88 10.57 -22.04 -9.27
C GLU A 88 9.70 -22.78 -8.26
N LEU A 89 9.38 -22.15 -7.11
CA LEU A 89 8.51 -22.73 -6.10
C LEU A 89 7.10 -22.99 -6.65
N VAL A 90 6.52 -22.03 -7.36
CA VAL A 90 5.21 -22.18 -8.01
C VAL A 90 5.23 -23.35 -9.01
N ASN A 91 6.25 -23.42 -9.85
CA ASN A 91 6.38 -24.48 -10.86
C ASN A 91 6.58 -25.85 -10.19
N MET A 92 7.34 -25.93 -9.10
CA MET A 92 7.56 -27.16 -8.36
C MET A 92 6.28 -27.64 -7.66
N ILE A 93 5.50 -26.73 -7.06
CA ILE A 93 4.19 -27.04 -6.46
C ILE A 93 3.24 -27.53 -7.57
N ARG A 94 3.21 -26.85 -8.72
CA ARG A 94 2.38 -27.24 -9.87
C ARG A 94 2.74 -28.64 -10.38
N ALA A 95 4.02 -28.91 -10.59
CA ALA A 95 4.49 -30.22 -11.04
C ALA A 95 4.10 -31.35 -10.07
N LYS A 96 4.16 -31.11 -8.75
CA LYS A 96 3.74 -32.08 -7.73
C LYS A 96 2.23 -32.30 -7.70
N ILE A 97 1.43 -31.25 -7.87
CA ILE A 97 -0.02 -31.35 -7.98
C ILE A 97 -0.41 -32.13 -9.24
N ASP A 98 0.27 -31.91 -10.35
CA ASP A 98 -0.01 -32.58 -11.63
C ASP A 98 0.43 -34.05 -11.62
N SER A 99 1.39 -34.44 -10.76
CA SER A 99 1.84 -35.84 -10.60
C SER A 99 0.93 -36.68 -9.69
N ASN A 100 0.14 -36.07 -8.81
CA ASN A 100 -0.78 -36.74 -7.90
C ASN A 100 -2.18 -36.75 -8.50
N ASN A 101 -2.71 -37.91 -8.84
CA ASN A 101 -4.03 -38.10 -9.46
C ASN A 101 -5.21 -38.17 -8.47
N ASP A 102 -5.08 -37.62 -7.26
CA ASP A 102 -6.13 -37.69 -6.25
C ASP A 102 -7.15 -36.53 -6.38
N ASP A 103 -8.44 -36.83 -6.10
CA ASP A 103 -9.56 -35.88 -6.14
C ASP A 103 -9.40 -34.67 -5.19
N ASN A 104 -8.48 -34.74 -4.21
CA ASN A 104 -8.09 -33.61 -3.34
C ASN A 104 -7.28 -32.51 -4.07
N ASP A 105 -6.87 -32.75 -5.29
CA ASP A 105 -6.01 -31.84 -6.08
C ASP A 105 -6.77 -30.63 -6.65
N TYR A 106 -8.11 -30.69 -6.73
CA TYR A 106 -8.90 -29.57 -7.28
C TYR A 106 -8.77 -28.30 -6.46
N ASP A 107 -8.80 -28.42 -5.14
CA ASP A 107 -8.67 -27.27 -4.22
C ASP A 107 -7.27 -26.66 -4.29
N SER A 108 -6.24 -27.51 -4.35
CA SER A 108 -4.85 -27.07 -4.45
C SER A 108 -4.56 -26.36 -5.78
N ARG A 109 -5.07 -26.88 -6.90
CA ARG A 109 -4.98 -26.25 -8.24
C ARG A 109 -5.75 -24.93 -8.29
N SER A 110 -6.95 -24.89 -7.73
CA SER A 110 -7.77 -23.67 -7.65
C SER A 110 -7.08 -22.58 -6.83
N PHE A 111 -6.47 -22.96 -5.73
CA PHE A 111 -5.70 -22.08 -4.87
C PHE A 111 -4.47 -21.49 -5.59
N LEU A 112 -3.64 -22.32 -6.22
CA LEU A 112 -2.48 -21.83 -6.99
C LEU A 112 -2.89 -20.87 -8.10
N LYS A 113 -3.93 -21.18 -8.85
CA LYS A 113 -4.49 -20.27 -9.86
C LYS A 113 -4.95 -18.95 -9.24
N GLY A 114 -5.51 -19.00 -8.02
CA GLY A 114 -5.90 -17.80 -7.27
C GLY A 114 -4.71 -16.92 -6.92
N LEU A 115 -3.61 -17.51 -6.45
CA LEU A 115 -2.37 -16.81 -6.13
C LEU A 115 -1.74 -16.17 -7.37
N GLU A 116 -1.63 -16.90 -8.46
CA GLU A 116 -1.09 -16.41 -9.73
C GLU A 116 -1.91 -15.23 -10.27
N ARG A 117 -3.24 -15.34 -10.26
CA ARG A 117 -4.13 -14.24 -10.66
C ARG A 117 -3.93 -13.00 -9.79
N ARG A 118 -3.72 -13.20 -8.49
CA ARG A 118 -3.46 -12.10 -7.57
C ARG A 118 -2.14 -11.41 -7.88
N GLN A 119 -1.06 -12.16 -8.07
CA GLN A 119 0.24 -11.61 -8.46
C GLN A 119 0.15 -10.85 -9.80
N GLN A 120 -0.48 -11.44 -10.80
CA GLN A 120 -0.69 -10.79 -12.08
C GLN A 120 -1.50 -9.51 -11.95
N THR A 121 -2.56 -9.52 -11.12
CA THR A 121 -3.38 -8.33 -10.87
C THR A 121 -2.57 -7.25 -10.15
N LEU A 122 -1.73 -7.62 -9.16
CA LEU A 122 -0.85 -6.69 -8.47
C LEU A 122 0.14 -6.04 -9.45
N LEU A 123 0.76 -6.83 -10.33
CA LEU A 123 1.69 -6.32 -11.34
C LEU A 123 1.01 -5.30 -12.26
N VAL A 124 -0.11 -5.68 -12.88
CA VAL A 124 -0.87 -4.81 -13.79
C VAL A 124 -1.34 -3.51 -13.13
N VAL A 125 -1.84 -3.60 -11.89
CA VAL A 125 -2.26 -2.41 -11.13
C VAL A 125 -1.06 -1.52 -10.81
N SER A 126 0.08 -2.12 -10.45
CA SER A 126 1.30 -1.35 -10.12
C SER A 126 1.88 -0.66 -11.35
N GLU A 127 1.99 -1.35 -12.48
CA GLU A 127 2.42 -0.77 -13.76
C GLU A 127 1.55 0.42 -14.15
N PHE A 128 0.22 0.26 -14.06
CA PHE A 128 -0.72 1.31 -14.37
C PHE A 128 -0.59 2.53 -13.44
N LEU A 129 -0.40 2.31 -12.14
CA LEU A 129 -0.21 3.38 -11.16
C LEU A 129 1.12 4.12 -11.38
N ILE A 130 2.19 3.39 -11.66
CA ILE A 130 3.51 3.95 -11.93
C ILE A 130 3.47 4.82 -13.20
N GLU A 131 2.84 4.35 -14.27
CA GLU A 131 2.73 5.11 -15.52
C GLU A 131 1.93 6.42 -15.31
N ILE A 132 0.83 6.38 -14.58
CA ILE A 132 0.04 7.58 -14.29
C ILE A 132 0.79 8.56 -13.39
N GLN A 133 1.57 8.06 -12.42
CA GLN A 133 2.31 8.87 -11.46
C GLN A 133 3.77 9.10 -11.87
N LYS A 134 4.13 8.83 -13.11
CA LYS A 134 5.50 8.88 -13.62
C LYS A 134 6.22 10.19 -13.29
N GLU A 135 5.59 11.31 -13.54
CA GLU A 135 6.16 12.63 -13.28
C GLU A 135 6.36 12.89 -11.78
N TYR A 136 5.43 12.44 -10.96
CA TYR A 136 5.52 12.50 -9.49
C TYR A 136 6.66 11.61 -8.96
N LEU A 137 6.77 10.40 -9.48
CA LEU A 137 7.82 9.46 -9.06
C LEU A 137 9.22 9.94 -9.43
N LEU A 138 9.34 10.69 -10.54
CA LEU A 138 10.58 11.35 -10.97
C LEU A 138 10.83 12.70 -10.28
N GLY A 139 9.91 13.17 -9.41
CA GLY A 139 10.05 14.47 -8.74
C GLY A 139 9.82 15.69 -9.64
N ILE A 140 9.27 15.50 -10.84
CA ILE A 140 9.04 16.56 -11.84
C ILE A 140 7.75 17.34 -11.54
N ALA A 141 6.70 16.65 -11.10
CA ALA A 141 5.39 17.23 -10.84
C ALA A 141 4.75 16.68 -9.55
N GLY A 142 3.66 17.30 -9.13
CA GLY A 142 2.81 16.79 -8.05
C GLY A 142 2.08 15.50 -8.44
N LYS A 143 1.46 14.84 -7.46
CA LYS A 143 0.66 13.64 -7.72
C LYS A 143 -0.52 13.95 -8.64
N ARG A 144 -0.71 13.11 -9.63
CA ARG A 144 -1.88 13.14 -10.50
C ARG A 144 -3.07 12.51 -9.78
N ALA A 145 -4.21 13.21 -9.73
CA ALA A 145 -5.40 12.69 -9.09
C ALA A 145 -5.98 11.52 -9.91
N ILE A 146 -6.13 10.37 -9.26
CA ILE A 146 -6.82 9.20 -9.80
C ILE A 146 -7.52 8.46 -8.68
N SER A 147 -8.79 8.09 -8.89
CA SER A 147 -9.59 7.33 -7.93
C SER A 147 -9.53 5.83 -8.19
N SER A 148 -9.78 5.02 -7.15
CA SER A 148 -9.90 3.55 -7.30
C SER A 148 -10.96 3.16 -8.33
N LYS A 149 -12.02 3.95 -8.47
CA LYS A 149 -13.09 3.75 -9.46
C LYS A 149 -12.60 3.96 -10.89
N GLU A 150 -11.79 4.99 -11.13
CA GLU A 150 -11.19 5.24 -12.44
C GLU A 150 -10.19 4.15 -12.83
N ILE A 151 -9.36 3.70 -11.88
CA ILE A 151 -8.43 2.58 -12.09
C ILE A 151 -9.21 1.31 -12.42
N ALA A 152 -10.23 0.99 -11.63
CA ALA A 152 -11.09 -0.18 -11.83
C ALA A 152 -11.73 -0.18 -13.23
N SER A 153 -12.25 0.95 -13.66
CA SER A 153 -12.82 1.11 -15.01
C SER A 153 -11.78 0.91 -16.12
N LYS A 154 -10.57 1.46 -15.95
CA LYS A 154 -9.50 1.36 -16.96
C LYS A 154 -8.95 -0.05 -17.09
N LEU A 155 -8.84 -0.78 -15.98
CA LEU A 155 -8.30 -2.13 -15.94
C LEU A 155 -9.38 -3.23 -16.04
N ASN A 156 -10.64 -2.85 -16.19
CA ASN A 156 -11.79 -3.78 -16.19
C ASN A 156 -11.84 -4.67 -14.94
N LEU A 157 -11.60 -4.06 -13.78
CA LEU A 157 -11.61 -4.69 -12.45
C LEU A 157 -12.71 -4.07 -11.58
N SER A 158 -13.02 -4.70 -10.43
CA SER A 158 -13.89 -4.08 -9.44
C SER A 158 -13.11 -3.08 -8.56
N GLU A 159 -13.79 -2.03 -8.06
CA GLU A 159 -13.18 -1.08 -7.13
C GLU A 159 -12.70 -1.77 -5.84
N SER A 160 -13.43 -2.78 -5.38
CA SER A 160 -13.04 -3.61 -4.23
C SER A 160 -11.75 -4.40 -4.49
N THR A 161 -11.55 -4.90 -5.72
CA THR A 161 -10.30 -5.55 -6.12
C THR A 161 -9.13 -4.59 -6.04
N ILE A 162 -9.26 -3.37 -6.59
CA ILE A 162 -8.21 -2.34 -6.51
C ILE A 162 -7.89 -2.02 -5.05
N SER A 163 -8.91 -1.76 -4.22
CA SER A 163 -8.72 -1.44 -2.81
C SER A 163 -7.98 -2.54 -2.03
N ARG A 164 -8.30 -3.81 -2.31
CA ARG A 164 -7.63 -4.96 -1.66
C ARG A 164 -6.20 -5.15 -2.15
N ILE A 165 -5.97 -5.01 -3.47
CA ILE A 165 -4.64 -5.22 -4.07
C ILE A 165 -3.62 -4.19 -3.57
N VAL A 166 -4.01 -2.92 -3.40
CA VAL A 166 -3.06 -1.86 -2.99
C VAL A 166 -2.91 -1.74 -1.47
N ARG A 167 -3.75 -2.44 -0.68
CA ARG A 167 -3.70 -2.39 0.78
C ARG A 167 -2.41 -3.05 1.28
N ASN A 168 -1.67 -2.33 2.13
CA ASN A 168 -0.43 -2.80 2.76
C ASN A 168 0.62 -3.36 1.76
N LYS A 169 0.60 -2.88 0.51
CA LYS A 169 1.55 -3.23 -0.53
C LYS A 169 2.54 -2.11 -0.75
N TYR A 170 3.82 -2.45 -0.78
CA TYR A 170 4.91 -1.51 -0.88
C TYR A 170 5.60 -1.59 -2.24
N LEU A 171 5.87 -0.42 -2.80
CA LEU A 171 6.64 -0.22 -4.02
C LEU A 171 8.04 0.29 -3.63
N GLN A 172 9.07 -0.43 -4.01
CA GLN A 172 10.46 0.00 -3.91
C GLN A 172 10.86 0.76 -5.16
N LEU A 173 11.24 2.01 -4.99
CA LEU A 173 11.97 2.81 -5.96
C LEU A 173 13.47 2.77 -5.61
N PRO A 174 14.38 3.21 -6.50
CA PRO A 174 15.80 3.23 -6.21
C PRO A 174 16.19 4.03 -4.95
N ASP A 175 15.43 5.08 -4.65
CA ASP A 175 15.70 6.05 -3.59
C ASP A 175 14.77 5.95 -2.37
N ARG A 176 13.61 5.31 -2.50
CA ARG A 176 12.59 5.27 -1.44
C ARG A 176 11.60 4.13 -1.56
N LEU A 177 10.94 3.85 -0.43
CA LEU A 177 9.83 2.90 -0.32
C LEU A 177 8.50 3.68 -0.21
N ILE A 178 7.49 3.30 -0.99
CA ILE A 178 6.19 3.97 -1.05
C ILE A 178 5.08 2.94 -0.91
N LEU A 179 4.02 3.25 -0.17
CA LEU A 179 2.79 2.47 -0.19
C LEU A 179 2.07 2.64 -1.55
N LEU A 180 1.72 1.55 -2.21
CA LEU A 180 0.95 1.61 -3.48
C LEU A 180 -0.36 2.40 -3.32
N LYS A 181 -0.99 2.30 -2.15
CA LYS A 181 -2.21 3.07 -1.83
C LYS A 181 -1.98 4.57 -1.89
N ASP A 182 -0.79 5.05 -1.56
CA ASP A 182 -0.46 6.48 -1.55
C ASP A 182 -0.32 7.07 -2.96
N LEU A 183 -0.23 6.22 -3.98
CA LEU A 183 -0.28 6.63 -5.39
C LEU A 183 -1.70 6.88 -5.89
N ILE A 184 -2.72 6.48 -5.12
CA ILE A 184 -4.13 6.70 -5.43
C ILE A 184 -4.61 7.91 -4.66
N GLU A 185 -4.88 8.99 -5.37
CA GLU A 185 -5.32 10.22 -4.74
C GLU A 185 -6.60 10.74 -5.41
N ARG A 186 -7.64 10.93 -4.58
CA ARG A 186 -8.93 11.39 -5.09
C ARG A 186 -8.89 12.89 -5.39
N ARG A 187 -9.37 13.26 -6.57
CA ARG A 187 -9.64 14.67 -6.92
C ARG A 187 -10.69 15.26 -5.98
N ILE A 188 -10.38 16.43 -5.43
CA ILE A 188 -11.33 17.21 -4.61
C ILE A 188 -11.96 18.29 -5.47
N ASN A 189 -11.18 18.96 -6.34
CA ASN A 189 -11.64 20.02 -7.24
C ASN A 189 -10.69 20.15 -8.44
N LYS A 190 -11.02 21.07 -9.36
CA LYS A 190 -10.10 21.51 -10.42
C LYS A 190 -9.66 22.95 -10.17
N HIS A 191 -8.42 23.23 -10.40
CA HIS A 191 -7.87 24.58 -10.44
C HIS A 191 -8.44 25.37 -11.65
N LYS A 192 -8.27 26.70 -11.67
CA LYS A 192 -8.73 27.53 -12.80
C LYS A 192 -8.05 27.20 -14.13
N ASP A 193 -6.79 26.76 -14.06
CA ASP A 193 -5.97 26.29 -15.17
C ASP A 193 -6.25 24.84 -15.59
N GLY A 194 -7.22 24.18 -14.96
CA GLY A 194 -7.62 22.81 -15.24
C GLY A 194 -6.88 21.74 -14.47
N ALA A 195 -5.86 22.11 -13.69
CA ALA A 195 -5.13 21.16 -12.85
C ALA A 195 -6.02 20.57 -11.74
N ASP A 196 -5.80 19.32 -11.41
CA ASP A 196 -6.52 18.64 -10.34
C ASP A 196 -6.08 19.15 -8.97
N VAL A 197 -7.03 19.38 -8.07
CA VAL A 197 -6.78 19.72 -6.66
C VAL A 197 -7.02 18.50 -5.79
N THR A 198 -6.01 18.10 -5.07
CA THR A 198 -6.00 16.90 -4.21
C THR A 198 -5.99 17.26 -2.72
N ALA A 199 -6.14 16.26 -1.85
CA ALA A 199 -6.00 16.46 -0.41
C ALA A 199 -4.56 16.88 -0.04
N ASN A 200 -3.58 16.42 -0.79
CA ASN A 200 -2.18 16.76 -0.58
C ASN A 200 -1.93 18.25 -0.85
N ASP A 201 -2.47 18.80 -1.93
CA ASP A 201 -2.34 20.24 -2.24
C ASP A 201 -2.95 21.12 -1.15
N LEU A 202 -4.08 20.66 -0.59
CA LEU A 202 -4.71 21.37 0.53
C LEU A 202 -3.85 21.30 1.82
N LYS A 203 -3.22 20.16 2.08
CA LYS A 203 -2.31 19.98 3.21
C LYS A 203 -1.06 20.84 3.07
N LEU A 204 -0.45 20.87 1.88
CA LEU A 204 0.71 21.72 1.58
C LEU A 204 0.41 23.20 1.81
N LEU A 205 -0.75 23.69 1.35
CA LEU A 205 -1.12 25.08 1.62
C LEU A 205 -1.35 25.35 3.12
N ILE A 206 -1.97 24.43 3.85
CA ILE A 206 -2.12 24.56 5.31
C ILE A 206 -0.74 24.66 5.97
N GLU A 207 0.20 23.85 5.56
CA GLU A 207 1.57 23.85 6.09
C GLU A 207 2.30 25.16 5.77
N GLU A 208 2.20 25.65 4.53
CA GLU A 208 2.76 26.95 4.11
C GLU A 208 2.20 28.12 4.93
N LEU A 209 0.87 28.17 5.08
CA LEU A 209 0.20 29.23 5.84
C LEU A 209 0.62 29.23 7.32
N ILE A 210 0.72 28.04 7.91
CA ILE A 210 1.13 27.92 9.31
C ILE A 210 2.62 28.22 9.50
N LYS A 211 3.49 27.87 8.55
CA LYS A 211 4.91 28.25 8.59
C LYS A 211 5.13 29.77 8.47
N SER A 212 4.21 30.47 7.83
CA SER A 212 4.25 31.92 7.65
C SER A 212 3.41 32.68 8.68
N GLU A 213 2.78 32.01 9.66
CA GLU A 213 1.94 32.67 10.67
C GLU A 213 2.77 33.44 11.69
N ASP A 214 2.17 34.47 12.27
CA ASP A 214 2.71 35.20 13.44
C ASP A 214 2.53 34.36 14.70
N GLU A 215 3.61 34.09 15.42
CA GLU A 215 3.61 33.32 16.67
C GLU A 215 2.70 33.94 17.77
N SER A 216 2.52 35.28 17.75
CA SER A 216 1.62 35.99 18.64
C SER A 216 0.15 35.91 18.21
N ASN A 217 -0.15 35.54 16.96
CA ASN A 217 -1.52 35.44 16.45
C ASN A 217 -1.70 34.21 15.51
N PRO A 218 -1.67 33.00 16.06
CA PRO A 218 -1.75 31.79 15.26
C PRO A 218 -3.07 31.65 14.48
N LEU A 219 -2.98 31.21 13.22
CA LEU A 219 -4.11 31.07 12.32
C LEU A 219 -5.13 30.02 12.79
N SER A 220 -6.39 30.42 12.90
CA SER A 220 -7.48 29.51 13.27
C SER A 220 -7.87 28.56 12.13
N ASP A 221 -8.49 27.41 12.47
CA ASP A 221 -9.02 26.46 11.45
C ASP A 221 -10.07 27.13 10.54
N GLU A 222 -10.76 28.18 11.01
CA GLU A 222 -11.73 28.93 10.19
C GLU A 222 -11.01 29.85 9.20
N TYR A 223 -9.91 30.48 9.61
CA TYR A 223 -9.07 31.27 8.70
C TYR A 223 -8.45 30.39 7.61
N LEU A 224 -7.87 29.26 7.99
CA LEU A 224 -7.32 28.28 7.04
C LEU A 224 -8.39 27.81 6.03
N LYS A 225 -9.60 27.55 6.48
CA LYS A 225 -10.74 27.23 5.60
C LYS A 225 -11.03 28.34 4.61
N HIS A 226 -11.01 29.60 5.04
CA HIS A 226 -11.24 30.74 4.16
C HIS A 226 -10.16 30.85 3.08
N GLU A 227 -8.89 30.70 3.42
CA GLU A 227 -7.77 30.76 2.48
C GLU A 227 -7.82 29.59 1.48
N LEU A 228 -8.13 28.38 1.93
CA LEU A 228 -8.33 27.22 1.05
C LEU A 228 -9.48 27.45 0.05
N LYS A 229 -10.59 28.03 0.53
CA LYS A 229 -11.72 28.41 -0.34
C LYS A 229 -11.32 29.47 -1.37
N LYS A 230 -10.53 30.45 -0.95
CA LYS A 230 -10.06 31.54 -1.83
C LYS A 230 -9.12 31.01 -2.92
N LYS A 231 -8.13 30.19 -2.55
CA LYS A 231 -7.09 29.68 -3.46
C LYS A 231 -7.62 28.56 -4.38
N PHE A 232 -8.29 27.56 -3.82
CA PHE A 232 -8.72 26.36 -4.53
C PHE A 232 -10.22 26.29 -4.84
N LYS A 233 -11.01 27.28 -4.39
CA LYS A 233 -12.49 27.28 -4.51
C LYS A 233 -13.16 26.03 -3.90
N VAL A 234 -12.53 25.44 -2.90
CA VAL A 234 -13.01 24.23 -2.20
C VAL A 234 -13.74 24.65 -0.93
N ASN A 235 -14.98 24.22 -0.76
CA ASN A 235 -15.75 24.45 0.45
C ASN A 235 -15.62 23.23 1.39
N LEU A 236 -14.68 23.29 2.31
CA LEU A 236 -14.45 22.22 3.29
C LEU A 236 -15.12 22.52 4.63
N ALA A 237 -15.55 21.47 5.31
CA ALA A 237 -15.99 21.61 6.70
C ALA A 237 -14.78 21.89 7.63
N ARG A 238 -14.98 22.67 8.70
CA ARG A 238 -13.94 22.93 9.71
C ARG A 238 -13.31 21.64 10.25
N ARG A 239 -14.12 20.58 10.43
CA ARG A 239 -13.63 19.25 10.87
C ARG A 239 -12.59 18.65 9.91
N THR A 240 -12.77 18.86 8.60
CA THR A 240 -11.81 18.38 7.59
C THR A 240 -10.48 19.12 7.67
N ILE A 241 -10.52 20.45 7.93
CA ILE A 241 -9.30 21.25 8.13
C ILE A 241 -8.57 20.78 9.39
N ALA A 242 -9.29 20.60 10.49
CA ALA A 242 -8.72 20.07 11.74
C ALA A 242 -8.08 18.68 11.53
N LYS A 243 -8.73 17.80 10.75
CA LYS A 243 -8.16 16.50 10.36
C LYS A 243 -6.86 16.67 9.59
N TYR A 244 -6.83 17.50 8.54
CA TYR A 244 -5.62 17.72 7.72
C TYR A 244 -4.46 18.27 8.56
N ARG A 245 -4.76 19.22 9.47
CA ARG A 245 -3.77 19.75 10.40
C ARG A 245 -3.22 18.66 11.35
N LEU A 246 -4.09 17.80 11.88
CA LEU A 246 -3.68 16.65 12.70
C LEU A 246 -2.82 15.64 11.92
N ASP A 247 -3.19 15.34 10.67
CA ASP A 247 -2.40 14.49 9.78
C ASP A 247 -0.97 15.06 9.59
N LEU A 248 -0.83 16.38 9.57
CA LEU A 248 0.44 17.11 9.52
C LEU A 248 1.14 17.23 10.89
N ARG A 249 0.56 16.65 11.95
CA ARG A 249 1.05 16.76 13.35
C ARG A 249 1.16 18.20 13.87
N ILE A 250 0.34 19.11 13.33
CA ILE A 250 0.31 20.52 13.73
C ILE A 250 -0.75 20.71 14.83
N PRO A 251 -0.40 21.27 16.01
CA PRO A 251 -1.36 21.52 17.09
C PRO A 251 -2.37 22.62 16.74
N PRO A 252 -3.53 22.70 17.42
CA PRO A 252 -4.50 23.77 17.22
C PRO A 252 -3.94 25.15 17.59
N SER A 253 -4.54 26.23 17.05
CA SER A 253 -4.05 27.61 17.23
C SER A 253 -3.82 27.98 18.69
N ASN A 254 -4.71 27.58 19.61
CA ASN A 254 -4.57 27.84 21.05
C ASN A 254 -3.37 27.16 21.73
N LYS A 255 -2.77 26.14 21.08
CA LYS A 255 -1.56 25.44 21.54
C LYS A 255 -0.30 25.89 20.79
N ARG A 256 -0.43 26.79 19.82
CA ARG A 256 0.69 27.36 19.06
C ARG A 256 1.05 28.77 19.48
N LEU A 257 0.24 29.40 20.34
CA LEU A 257 0.58 30.65 21.00
C LEU A 257 1.85 30.46 21.83
N LYS A 258 2.84 31.31 21.61
CA LYS A 258 4.03 31.47 22.45
C LYS A 258 3.98 32.78 23.21
#